data_5e9e6622073fd7c4c4189391c96106d4
#
_entry.id   5e9e6622073fd7c4c4189391c96106d4
#
_cell.length_a   1.000
_cell.length_b   1.000
_cell.length_c   1.000
_cell.angle_alpha   90.00
_cell.angle_beta   90.00
_cell.angle_gamma   90.00
#
_symmetry.space_group_name_H-M   'P 1'
#
loop_
_entity.id
_entity.type
_entity.pdbx_description
1 polymer ?
#
loop_
_entity_poly.entity_id
_entity_poly.type
_entity_poly.pdbx_seq_one_letter_code
_entity_poly.pdbx_strand_id
1 'polypeptide(L)'
;HSFPTRRSSDLFAALNTFRHKMISSFQLEDFELSQAHTFFWDKYEKSNWFLEQVIATADQELTSRKVAFLLQTPQQDGGQWDMVVSLFEKYGVVPKSVYPESISSSNSRELNTYLNKLLRQDAQILRDLIHSGADSEAVASKKQALLQEIFNFLAMSLGLPPREFDFSYRDKDNQFHTESGLTPQSFYKKYVDLQLDDYVSIINAPTTDKPYGKSYTVDMLGNVVGSRPVRYLNVPMDRLKELAIAQMKAGETVWFGSDVGQVSNRKAGILATDVYDFEAGMDIHLTQDKAGRLDYAESLMTHAMVLTGVDL
;
A
#
# COMPACT_ATOMS: atom_id res chain seq x y z
N HIS A 1 3.16 22.91 -7.58
CA HIS A 1 4.08 22.11 -6.80
C HIS A 1 3.57 20.68 -6.82
N SER A 2 4.21 19.83 -7.64
CA SER A 2 4.03 18.39 -7.55
C SER A 2 4.27 17.98 -6.09
N PHE A 3 3.34 17.23 -5.52
CA PHE A 3 3.61 16.51 -4.29
C PHE A 3 4.92 15.75 -4.52
N PRO A 4 5.89 15.82 -3.62
CA PRO A 4 6.98 14.88 -3.72
C PRO A 4 6.33 13.52 -3.78
N THR A 5 6.64 12.74 -4.81
CA THR A 5 6.33 11.33 -4.91
C THR A 5 7.04 10.65 -3.75
N ARG A 6 6.45 10.77 -2.58
CA ARG A 6 6.92 10.13 -1.38
C ARG A 6 6.19 8.81 -1.31
N ARG A 7 6.97 7.75 -1.18
CA ARG A 7 6.68 6.41 -0.67
C ARG A 7 5.20 6.14 -0.46
N SER A 8 4.81 4.93 -0.69
CA SER A 8 3.49 4.40 -0.35
C SER A 8 3.05 4.87 1.04
N SER A 9 2.23 5.91 1.10
CA SER A 9 1.66 6.42 2.36
C SER A 9 0.89 5.33 3.10
N ASP A 10 0.42 4.34 2.36
CA ASP A 10 -0.35 3.21 2.84
C ASP A 10 0.49 2.28 3.69
N LEU A 11 1.74 2.00 3.27
CA LEU A 11 2.71 1.23 4.03
C LEU A 11 3.11 1.94 5.32
N PHE A 12 3.31 3.27 5.26
CA PHE A 12 3.63 4.07 6.44
C PHE A 12 2.51 4.06 7.47
N ALA A 13 1.28 4.26 7.01
CA ALA A 13 0.11 4.26 7.87
C ALA A 13 -0.06 2.90 8.55
N ALA A 14 0.10 1.79 7.82
CA ALA A 14 0.01 0.45 8.38
C ALA A 14 1.12 0.17 9.41
N LEU A 15 2.38 0.50 9.10
CA LEU A 15 3.50 0.32 10.03
C LEU A 15 3.35 1.18 11.29
N ASN A 16 2.75 2.37 11.19
CA ASN A 16 2.45 3.19 12.36
C ASN A 16 1.39 2.55 13.27
N THR A 17 0.38 1.90 12.71
CA THR A 17 -0.60 1.13 13.51
C THR A 17 0.09 0.06 14.35
N PHE A 18 1.04 -0.68 13.77
CA PHE A 18 1.80 -1.72 14.48
C PHE A 18 2.79 -1.15 15.48
N ARG A 19 3.44 -0.03 15.14
CA ARG A 19 4.34 0.69 16.05
C ARG A 19 3.67 1.03 17.38
N HIS A 20 2.45 1.55 17.36
CA HIS A 20 1.69 1.87 18.57
C HIS A 20 1.49 0.65 19.46
N LYS A 21 1.10 -0.49 18.89
CA LYS A 21 0.93 -1.73 19.64
C LYS A 21 2.26 -2.21 20.24
N MET A 22 3.34 -2.22 19.45
CA MET A 22 4.65 -2.65 19.94
C MET A 22 5.17 -1.77 21.08
N ILE A 23 5.08 -0.44 20.94
CA ILE A 23 5.50 0.50 21.99
C ILE A 23 4.74 0.22 23.28
N SER A 24 3.44 -0.01 23.20
CA SER A 24 2.62 -0.33 24.37
C SER A 24 2.96 -1.71 24.97
N SER A 25 3.06 -2.75 24.16
CA SER A 25 3.24 -4.13 24.61
C SER A 25 4.63 -4.40 25.20
N PHE A 26 5.68 -3.79 24.66
CA PHE A 26 7.07 -3.96 25.08
C PHE A 26 7.62 -2.78 25.87
N GLN A 27 6.77 -1.82 26.22
CA GLN A 27 7.12 -0.63 26.99
C GLN A 27 8.34 0.11 26.42
N LEU A 28 8.38 0.24 25.08
CA LEU A 28 9.45 0.93 24.39
C LEU A 28 9.28 2.46 24.51
N GLU A 29 10.38 3.22 24.60
CA GLU A 29 10.32 4.68 24.54
C GLU A 29 10.14 5.17 23.10
N ASP A 30 10.91 4.60 22.17
CA ASP A 30 10.81 4.86 20.74
C ASP A 30 11.14 3.60 19.95
N PHE A 31 10.40 3.39 18.88
CA PHE A 31 10.61 2.26 17.99
C PHE A 31 10.04 2.54 16.61
N GLU A 32 10.76 2.12 15.58
CA GLU A 32 10.28 2.19 14.21
C GLU A 32 10.53 0.87 13.47
N LEU A 33 9.52 0.42 12.75
CA LEU A 33 9.63 -0.64 11.75
C LEU A 33 10.25 -0.10 10.47
N SER A 34 10.99 -0.94 9.75
CA SER A 34 11.59 -0.59 8.48
C SER A 34 10.54 -0.46 7.38
N GLN A 35 10.39 0.75 6.89
CA GLN A 35 9.56 1.03 5.72
C GLN A 35 10.25 0.56 4.43
N ALA A 36 11.58 0.68 4.38
CA ALA A 36 12.38 0.26 3.23
C ALA A 36 12.29 -1.25 2.98
N HIS A 37 12.20 -2.08 4.03
CA HIS A 37 12.02 -3.53 3.91
C HIS A 37 10.68 -3.86 3.24
N THR A 38 9.59 -3.30 3.76
CA THR A 38 8.26 -3.54 3.18
C THR A 38 8.16 -2.97 1.76
N PHE A 39 8.77 -1.80 1.51
CA PHE A 39 8.84 -1.19 0.19
C PHE A 39 9.58 -2.07 -0.82
N PHE A 40 10.71 -2.69 -0.45
CA PHE A 40 11.43 -3.62 -1.32
C PHE A 40 10.52 -4.75 -1.81
N TRP A 41 9.84 -5.42 -0.88
CA TRP A 41 8.97 -6.54 -1.20
C TRP A 41 7.70 -6.12 -1.94
N ASP A 42 7.15 -4.95 -1.64
CA ASP A 42 6.02 -4.40 -2.40
C ASP A 42 6.38 -4.18 -3.87
N LYS A 43 7.57 -3.61 -4.14
CA LYS A 43 8.06 -3.42 -5.51
C LYS A 43 8.28 -4.74 -6.24
N TYR A 44 8.87 -5.71 -5.57
CA TYR A 44 9.11 -7.03 -6.15
C TYR A 44 7.80 -7.77 -6.44
N GLU A 45 6.89 -7.80 -5.50
CA GLU A 45 5.61 -8.49 -5.65
C GLU A 45 4.69 -7.83 -6.67
N LYS A 46 4.61 -6.51 -6.68
CA LYS A 46 3.87 -5.78 -7.73
C LYS A 46 4.43 -6.05 -9.13
N SER A 47 5.75 -6.19 -9.23
CA SER A 47 6.37 -6.55 -10.51
C SER A 47 5.97 -7.98 -10.93
N ASN A 48 6.02 -8.95 -10.01
CA ASN A 48 5.56 -10.29 -10.27
C ASN A 48 4.06 -10.32 -10.65
N TRP A 49 3.22 -9.61 -9.90
CA TRP A 49 1.79 -9.50 -10.17
C TRP A 49 1.53 -8.89 -11.54
N PHE A 50 2.23 -7.82 -11.91
CA PHE A 50 2.12 -7.20 -13.24
C PHE A 50 2.45 -8.20 -14.35
N LEU A 51 3.56 -8.95 -14.23
CA LEU A 51 3.94 -9.94 -15.23
C LEU A 51 2.91 -11.07 -15.35
N GLU A 52 2.30 -11.51 -14.25
CA GLU A 52 1.19 -12.47 -14.27
C GLU A 52 -0.04 -11.90 -15.00
N GLN A 53 -0.38 -10.61 -14.76
CA GLN A 53 -1.49 -9.98 -15.47
C GLN A 53 -1.18 -9.82 -16.97
N VAL A 54 0.07 -9.56 -17.35
CA VAL A 54 0.52 -9.53 -18.75
C VAL A 54 0.33 -10.90 -19.41
N ILE A 55 0.71 -11.97 -18.73
CA ILE A 55 0.52 -13.34 -19.22
C ILE A 55 -0.98 -13.65 -19.35
N ALA A 56 -1.77 -13.36 -18.32
CA ALA A 56 -3.21 -13.63 -18.30
C ALA A 56 -4.03 -12.83 -19.34
N THR A 57 -3.48 -11.74 -19.86
CA THR A 57 -4.12 -10.88 -20.86
C THR A 57 -3.40 -10.92 -22.21
N ALA A 58 -2.52 -11.89 -22.45
CA ALA A 58 -1.71 -11.93 -23.66
C ALA A 58 -2.52 -12.12 -24.94
N ASP A 59 -3.71 -12.72 -24.86
CA ASP A 59 -4.68 -12.88 -25.93
C ASP A 59 -5.44 -11.61 -26.30
N GLN A 60 -5.40 -10.59 -25.44
CA GLN A 60 -6.13 -9.33 -25.65
C GLN A 60 -5.29 -8.34 -26.44
N GLU A 61 -5.97 -7.49 -27.22
CA GLU A 61 -5.34 -6.39 -27.95
C GLU A 61 -4.68 -5.38 -27.00
N LEU A 62 -3.56 -4.76 -27.44
CA LEU A 62 -2.87 -3.72 -26.65
C LEU A 62 -3.77 -2.51 -26.32
N THR A 63 -4.76 -2.25 -27.19
CA THR A 63 -5.74 -1.17 -27.03
C THR A 63 -6.92 -1.54 -26.12
N SER A 64 -7.03 -2.81 -25.69
CA SER A 64 -8.07 -3.19 -24.74
C SER A 64 -7.91 -2.41 -23.43
N ARG A 65 -9.03 -2.08 -22.79
CA ARG A 65 -9.02 -1.25 -21.56
C ARG A 65 -8.10 -1.81 -20.46
N LYS A 66 -8.09 -3.14 -20.29
CA LYS A 66 -7.27 -3.79 -19.24
C LYS A 66 -5.79 -3.72 -19.57
N VAL A 67 -5.41 -4.07 -20.80
CA VAL A 67 -4.00 -4.06 -21.21
C VAL A 67 -3.46 -2.63 -21.25
N ALA A 68 -4.23 -1.68 -21.79
CA ALA A 68 -3.85 -0.27 -21.79
C ALA A 68 -3.62 0.27 -20.37
N PHE A 69 -4.51 -0.07 -19.42
CA PHE A 69 -4.36 0.30 -18.02
C PHE A 69 -3.08 -0.28 -17.39
N LEU A 70 -2.82 -1.58 -17.58
CA LEU A 70 -1.60 -2.24 -17.07
C LEU A 70 -0.34 -1.59 -17.63
N LEU A 71 -0.28 -1.34 -18.94
CA LEU A 71 0.90 -0.78 -19.59
C LEU A 71 1.11 0.71 -19.27
N GLN A 72 0.03 1.45 -18.98
CA GLN A 72 0.13 2.85 -18.58
C GLN A 72 0.87 3.00 -17.26
N THR A 73 0.56 2.14 -16.28
CA THR A 73 1.16 2.18 -14.95
C THR A 73 1.48 0.76 -14.47
N PRO A 74 2.60 0.15 -14.93
CA PRO A 74 2.96 -1.22 -14.56
C PRO A 74 3.03 -1.43 -13.06
N GLN A 75 3.54 -0.43 -12.34
CA GLN A 75 3.47 -0.39 -10.89
C GLN A 75 3.55 1.05 -10.37
N GLN A 76 3.04 1.26 -9.17
CA GLN A 76 3.00 2.54 -8.46
C GLN A 76 3.27 2.34 -6.97
N ASP A 77 3.44 3.45 -6.23
CA ASP A 77 3.72 3.41 -4.80
C ASP A 77 2.45 3.21 -3.94
N GLY A 78 1.27 3.41 -4.50
CA GLY A 78 0.00 3.23 -3.78
C GLY A 78 -0.33 1.77 -3.46
N GLY A 79 -1.16 1.54 -2.47
CA GLY A 79 -1.65 0.22 -2.07
C GLY A 79 -2.88 0.30 -1.18
N GLN A 80 -3.40 -0.84 -0.79
CA GLN A 80 -4.55 -0.99 0.07
C GLN A 80 -4.21 -1.87 1.26
N TRP A 81 -5.04 -1.85 2.30
CA TRP A 81 -4.82 -2.63 3.52
C TRP A 81 -4.52 -4.11 3.25
N ASP A 82 -5.35 -4.79 2.45
CA ASP A 82 -5.17 -6.20 2.12
C ASP A 82 -3.83 -6.49 1.41
N MET A 83 -3.32 -5.53 0.62
CA MET A 83 -2.01 -5.66 -0.03
C MET A 83 -0.87 -5.58 0.99
N VAL A 84 -0.98 -4.71 1.99
CA VAL A 84 0.00 -4.61 3.09
C VAL A 84 -0.02 -5.88 3.94
N VAL A 85 -1.21 -6.35 4.29
CA VAL A 85 -1.40 -7.60 5.04
C VAL A 85 -0.71 -8.77 4.32
N SER A 86 -0.93 -8.91 3.02
CA SER A 86 -0.30 -9.95 2.19
C SER A 86 1.24 -9.91 2.24
N LEU A 87 1.83 -8.72 2.27
CA LEU A 87 3.28 -8.56 2.39
C LEU A 87 3.79 -8.99 3.77
N PHE A 88 3.09 -8.61 4.84
CA PHE A 88 3.51 -8.96 6.20
C PHE A 88 3.39 -10.44 6.48
N GLU A 89 2.33 -11.09 5.99
CA GLU A 89 2.16 -12.54 6.09
C GLU A 89 3.26 -13.30 5.35
N LYS A 90 3.65 -12.81 4.17
CA LYS A 90 4.66 -13.47 3.34
C LYS A 90 6.09 -13.17 3.77
N TYR A 91 6.41 -11.93 4.09
CA TYR A 91 7.78 -11.46 4.29
C TYR A 91 8.10 -11.02 5.71
N GLY A 92 7.10 -10.92 6.59
CA GLY A 92 7.30 -10.36 7.92
C GLY A 92 7.70 -8.88 7.90
N VAL A 93 8.25 -8.42 9.01
CA VAL A 93 8.76 -7.06 9.18
C VAL A 93 10.09 -7.08 9.94
N VAL A 94 10.84 -5.99 9.84
CA VAL A 94 12.11 -5.83 10.57
C VAL A 94 12.18 -4.46 11.21
N PRO A 95 12.99 -4.27 12.28
CA PRO A 95 13.31 -2.97 12.83
C PRO A 95 13.99 -2.06 11.81
N LYS A 96 13.77 -0.77 11.88
CA LYS A 96 14.42 0.24 11.02
C LYS A 96 15.95 0.22 11.13
N SER A 97 16.48 -0.09 12.30
CA SER A 97 17.92 -0.24 12.54
C SER A 97 18.56 -1.39 11.75
N VAL A 98 17.78 -2.43 11.46
CA VAL A 98 18.24 -3.62 10.72
C VAL A 98 18.23 -3.39 9.21
N TYR A 99 17.23 -2.67 8.71
CA TYR A 99 17.15 -2.33 7.29
C TYR A 99 16.75 -0.85 7.14
N PRO A 100 17.75 0.04 7.17
CA PRO A 100 17.52 1.49 7.15
C PRO A 100 17.14 1.98 5.75
N GLU A 101 16.73 3.23 5.68
CA GLU A 101 16.42 3.89 4.42
C GLU A 101 17.66 4.07 3.55
N SER A 102 17.48 3.81 2.26
CA SER A 102 18.42 4.19 1.20
C SER A 102 18.02 5.52 0.54
N ILE A 103 18.88 6.06 -0.32
CA ILE A 103 18.54 7.22 -1.15
C ILE A 103 17.32 6.93 -2.01
N SER A 104 17.27 5.76 -2.64
CA SER A 104 16.17 5.35 -3.52
C SER A 104 14.88 5.05 -2.77
N SER A 105 14.94 4.53 -1.53
CA SER A 105 13.76 4.38 -0.70
C SER A 105 13.25 5.71 -0.17
N SER A 106 14.11 6.70 0.03
CA SER A 106 13.72 8.05 0.47
C SER A 106 13.14 8.90 -0.66
N ASN A 107 13.53 8.64 -1.91
CA ASN A 107 12.99 9.29 -3.11
C ASN A 107 12.87 8.26 -4.24
N SER A 108 11.70 7.65 -4.35
CA SER A 108 11.42 6.53 -5.26
C SER A 108 11.20 6.91 -6.73
N ARG A 109 11.23 8.20 -7.08
CA ARG A 109 10.87 8.67 -8.44
C ARG A 109 11.70 7.99 -9.53
N GLU A 110 13.02 8.00 -9.39
CA GLU A 110 13.91 7.44 -10.42
C GLU A 110 13.82 5.92 -10.45
N LEU A 111 13.81 5.27 -9.29
CA LEU A 111 13.60 3.83 -9.18
C LEU A 111 12.31 3.42 -9.91
N ASN A 112 11.19 4.07 -9.62
CA ASN A 112 9.92 3.79 -10.28
C ASN A 112 9.96 4.05 -11.78
N THR A 113 10.66 5.09 -12.22
CA THR A 113 10.81 5.41 -13.65
C THR A 113 11.51 4.28 -14.40
N TYR A 114 12.64 3.79 -13.88
CA TYR A 114 13.41 2.73 -14.54
C TYR A 114 12.74 1.37 -14.39
N LEU A 115 12.16 1.05 -13.23
CA LEU A 115 11.41 -0.18 -13.02
C LEU A 115 10.20 -0.27 -13.97
N ASN A 116 9.46 0.82 -14.15
CA ASN A 116 8.35 0.85 -15.11
C ASN A 116 8.80 0.72 -16.58
N LYS A 117 9.99 1.21 -16.94
CA LYS A 117 10.57 0.97 -18.27
C LYS A 117 10.91 -0.51 -18.46
N LEU A 118 11.58 -1.10 -17.47
CA LEU A 118 11.93 -2.52 -17.48
C LEU A 118 10.69 -3.39 -17.59
N LEU A 119 9.67 -3.17 -16.76
CA LEU A 119 8.43 -3.93 -16.78
C LEU A 119 7.68 -3.85 -18.12
N ARG A 120 7.71 -2.70 -18.81
CA ARG A 120 7.11 -2.61 -20.16
C ARG A 120 7.89 -3.40 -21.20
N GLN A 121 9.21 -3.41 -21.11
CA GLN A 121 10.07 -4.28 -21.93
C GLN A 121 9.77 -5.75 -21.66
N ASP A 122 9.67 -6.14 -20.41
CA ASP A 122 9.37 -7.51 -19.97
C ASP A 122 7.99 -7.95 -20.43
N ALA A 123 7.00 -7.04 -20.38
CA ALA A 123 5.67 -7.29 -20.92
C ALA A 123 5.69 -7.61 -22.42
N GLN A 124 6.48 -6.85 -23.20
CA GLN A 124 6.66 -7.14 -24.62
C GLN A 124 7.31 -8.51 -24.82
N ILE A 125 8.40 -8.80 -24.11
CA ILE A 125 9.13 -10.07 -24.21
C ILE A 125 8.19 -11.26 -23.93
N LEU A 126 7.38 -11.20 -22.87
CA LEU A 126 6.47 -12.29 -22.51
C LEU A 126 5.34 -12.45 -23.53
N ARG A 127 4.75 -11.36 -24.01
CA ARG A 127 3.70 -11.40 -25.02
C ARG A 127 4.21 -11.95 -26.34
N ASP A 128 5.39 -11.50 -26.81
CA ASP A 128 6.01 -11.99 -28.03
C ASP A 128 6.33 -13.50 -27.92
N LEU A 129 6.81 -13.95 -26.77
CA LEU A 129 7.07 -15.36 -26.49
C LEU A 129 5.78 -16.21 -26.57
N ILE A 130 4.69 -15.74 -25.95
CA ILE A 130 3.39 -16.40 -25.99
C ILE A 130 2.84 -16.44 -27.42
N HIS A 131 2.90 -15.34 -28.13
CA HIS A 131 2.41 -15.25 -29.52
C HIS A 131 3.24 -16.09 -30.50
N SER A 132 4.50 -16.37 -30.19
CA SER A 132 5.32 -17.31 -30.96
C SER A 132 4.94 -18.80 -30.77
N GLY A 133 3.99 -19.08 -29.86
CA GLY A 133 3.53 -20.43 -29.56
C GLY A 133 4.34 -21.18 -28.51
N ALA A 134 5.11 -20.47 -27.67
CA ALA A 134 5.82 -21.08 -26.55
C ALA A 134 4.85 -21.72 -25.55
N ASP A 135 5.25 -22.84 -24.97
CA ASP A 135 4.47 -23.49 -23.93
C ASP A 135 4.53 -22.76 -22.58
N SER A 136 3.68 -23.18 -21.66
CA SER A 136 3.58 -22.56 -20.34
C SER A 136 4.86 -22.70 -19.50
N GLU A 137 5.65 -23.74 -19.71
CA GLU A 137 6.91 -23.95 -18.99
C GLU A 137 7.98 -22.96 -19.47
N ALA A 138 8.09 -22.74 -20.77
CA ALA A 138 8.98 -21.74 -21.36
C ALA A 138 8.62 -20.31 -20.90
N VAL A 139 7.33 -20.00 -20.88
CA VAL A 139 6.84 -18.69 -20.38
C VAL A 139 7.15 -18.49 -18.91
N ALA A 140 6.90 -19.51 -18.06
CA ALA A 140 7.19 -19.45 -16.64
C ALA A 140 8.70 -19.32 -16.37
N SER A 141 9.55 -20.08 -17.09
CA SER A 141 11.00 -19.98 -17.01
C SER A 141 11.50 -18.58 -17.39
N LYS A 142 10.97 -18.02 -18.50
CA LYS A 142 11.32 -16.65 -18.91
C LYS A 142 10.91 -15.62 -17.87
N LYS A 143 9.69 -15.70 -17.33
CA LYS A 143 9.22 -14.82 -16.26
C LYS A 143 10.14 -14.87 -15.03
N GLN A 144 10.59 -16.06 -14.61
CA GLN A 144 11.53 -16.18 -13.48
C GLN A 144 12.88 -15.50 -13.75
N ALA A 145 13.40 -15.61 -14.97
CA ALA A 145 14.63 -14.90 -15.36
C ALA A 145 14.45 -13.36 -15.29
N LEU A 146 13.30 -12.85 -15.76
CA LEU A 146 12.98 -11.43 -15.70
C LEU A 146 12.81 -10.95 -14.23
N LEU A 147 12.15 -11.74 -13.40
CA LEU A 147 12.02 -11.44 -11.96
C LEU A 147 13.36 -11.44 -11.23
N GLN A 148 14.32 -12.28 -11.64
CA GLN A 148 15.68 -12.24 -11.09
C GLN A 148 16.40 -10.96 -11.44
N GLU A 149 16.22 -10.45 -12.67
CA GLU A 149 16.77 -9.15 -13.08
C GLU A 149 16.16 -7.99 -12.26
N ILE A 150 14.84 -8.01 -12.07
CA ILE A 150 14.11 -7.05 -11.23
C ILE A 150 14.62 -7.12 -9.78
N PHE A 151 14.78 -8.32 -9.21
CA PHE A 151 15.33 -8.48 -7.86
C PHE A 151 16.72 -7.86 -7.73
N ASN A 152 17.61 -8.12 -8.69
CA ASN A 152 18.95 -7.56 -8.71
C ASN A 152 18.92 -6.02 -8.80
N PHE A 153 18.07 -5.45 -9.64
CA PHE A 153 17.87 -4.02 -9.75
C PHE A 153 17.39 -3.40 -8.41
N LEU A 154 16.41 -4.03 -7.75
CA LEU A 154 15.94 -3.59 -6.45
C LEU A 154 17.02 -3.72 -5.37
N ALA A 155 17.77 -4.81 -5.35
CA ALA A 155 18.86 -5.04 -4.39
C ALA A 155 20.00 -4.01 -4.54
N MET A 156 20.34 -3.61 -5.76
CA MET A 156 21.33 -2.55 -6.00
C MET A 156 20.81 -1.16 -5.57
N SER A 157 19.51 -0.92 -5.68
CA SER A 157 18.90 0.38 -5.37
C SER A 157 18.54 0.56 -3.90
N LEU A 158 18.15 -0.51 -3.22
CA LEU A 158 17.55 -0.51 -1.88
C LEU A 158 18.37 -1.26 -0.83
N GLY A 159 19.35 -2.08 -1.25
CA GLY A 159 20.04 -3.05 -0.43
C GLY A 159 19.37 -4.43 -0.43
N LEU A 160 20.08 -5.44 0.05
CA LEU A 160 19.51 -6.80 0.19
C LEU A 160 18.69 -6.89 1.48
N PRO A 161 17.42 -7.34 1.43
CA PRO A 161 16.66 -7.60 2.64
C PRO A 161 17.33 -8.67 3.52
N PRO A 162 17.36 -8.47 4.84
CA PRO A 162 17.97 -9.42 5.76
C PRO A 162 17.14 -10.71 5.79
N ARG A 163 17.85 -11.85 5.85
CA ARG A 163 17.22 -13.16 6.09
C ARG A 163 17.10 -13.45 7.58
N GLU A 164 18.08 -13.00 8.33
CA GLU A 164 18.21 -13.18 9.78
C GLU A 164 18.89 -11.97 10.39
N PHE A 165 18.55 -11.61 11.63
CA PHE A 165 19.11 -10.49 12.34
C PHE A 165 18.99 -10.65 13.86
N ASP A 166 19.77 -9.86 14.58
CA ASP A 166 19.66 -9.73 16.02
C ASP A 166 18.86 -8.48 16.38
N PHE A 167 18.02 -8.59 17.41
CA PHE A 167 17.21 -7.48 17.89
C PHE A 167 17.52 -7.19 19.36
N SER A 168 17.89 -5.95 19.65
CA SER A 168 18.16 -5.50 21.01
C SER A 168 17.43 -4.19 21.28
N TYR A 169 16.88 -4.05 22.48
CA TYR A 169 16.20 -2.83 22.91
C TYR A 169 16.31 -2.62 24.43
N ARG A 170 16.03 -1.42 24.89
CA ARG A 170 15.77 -1.12 26.30
C ARG A 170 14.31 -0.76 26.47
N ASP A 171 13.70 -1.27 27.54
CA ASP A 171 12.36 -0.89 27.93
C ASP A 171 12.36 0.40 28.78
N LYS A 172 11.18 0.86 29.18
CA LYS A 172 11.02 2.08 30.00
C LYS A 172 11.71 2.01 31.37
N ASP A 173 11.94 0.81 31.87
CA ASP A 173 12.67 0.57 33.11
C ASP A 173 14.18 0.45 32.86
N ASN A 174 14.64 0.81 31.65
CA ASN A 174 16.03 0.74 31.19
C ASN A 174 16.64 -0.67 31.23
N GLN A 175 15.82 -1.72 31.24
CA GLN A 175 16.28 -3.11 31.17
C GLN A 175 16.67 -3.42 29.72
N PHE A 176 17.82 -4.08 29.58
CA PHE A 176 18.32 -4.49 28.27
C PHE A 176 17.76 -5.85 27.88
N HIS A 177 17.20 -5.91 26.69
CA HIS A 177 16.69 -7.13 26.07
C HIS A 177 17.44 -7.39 24.76
N THR A 178 17.77 -8.63 24.49
CA THR A 178 18.40 -9.05 23.23
C THR A 178 17.92 -10.42 22.80
N GLU A 179 17.76 -10.60 21.51
CA GLU A 179 17.44 -11.87 20.88
C GLU A 179 18.17 -11.98 19.54
N SER A 180 18.81 -13.12 19.33
CA SER A 180 19.62 -13.38 18.13
C SER A 180 18.93 -14.36 17.20
N GLY A 181 19.26 -14.29 15.91
CA GLY A 181 18.81 -15.28 14.93
C GLY A 181 17.32 -15.13 14.56
N LEU A 182 16.76 -13.93 14.65
CA LEU A 182 15.39 -13.68 14.24
C LEU A 182 15.29 -13.57 12.71
N THR A 183 14.32 -14.27 12.13
CA THR A 183 13.87 -14.00 10.78
C THR A 183 12.81 -12.88 10.78
N PRO A 184 12.59 -12.16 9.66
CA PRO A 184 11.52 -11.16 9.58
C PRO A 184 10.14 -11.72 9.99
N GLN A 185 9.83 -12.97 9.64
CA GLN A 185 8.57 -13.62 9.98
C GLN A 185 8.51 -14.00 11.48
N SER A 186 9.60 -14.49 12.08
CA SER A 186 9.62 -14.79 13.53
C SER A 186 9.52 -13.51 14.35
N PHE A 187 10.16 -12.44 13.91
CA PHE A 187 10.04 -11.13 14.52
C PHE A 187 8.60 -10.62 14.46
N TYR A 188 7.97 -10.68 13.28
CA TYR A 188 6.56 -10.30 13.11
C TYR A 188 5.64 -11.06 14.07
N LYS A 189 5.75 -12.38 14.12
CA LYS A 189 4.91 -13.24 14.98
C LYS A 189 5.10 -12.95 16.46
N LYS A 190 6.33 -12.67 16.88
CA LYS A 190 6.66 -12.49 18.31
C LYS A 190 6.39 -11.07 18.80
N TYR A 191 6.75 -10.07 18.03
CA TYR A 191 6.77 -8.68 18.48
C TYR A 191 5.59 -7.85 17.97
N VAL A 192 5.01 -8.19 16.84
CA VAL A 192 3.84 -7.48 16.32
C VAL A 192 2.55 -8.17 16.75
N ASP A 193 2.45 -9.47 16.58
CA ASP A 193 1.35 -10.35 17.02
C ASP A 193 -0.05 -9.76 16.80
N LEU A 194 -0.29 -9.27 15.59
CA LEU A 194 -1.61 -8.78 15.18
C LEU A 194 -2.32 -9.85 14.35
N GLN A 195 -3.55 -10.15 14.76
CA GLN A 195 -4.43 -11.02 13.97
C GLN A 195 -5.02 -10.19 12.83
N LEU A 196 -4.29 -10.12 11.70
CA LEU A 196 -4.67 -9.25 10.58
C LEU A 196 -5.97 -9.68 9.90
N ASP A 197 -6.39 -10.92 10.11
CA ASP A 197 -7.68 -11.44 9.63
C ASP A 197 -8.89 -10.83 10.35
N ASP A 198 -8.71 -10.29 11.55
CA ASP A 198 -9.77 -9.64 12.32
C ASP A 198 -10.10 -8.22 11.79
N TYR A 199 -9.25 -7.69 10.92
CA TYR A 199 -9.45 -6.36 10.34
C TYR A 199 -10.26 -6.43 9.04
N VAL A 200 -11.26 -5.57 8.95
CA VAL A 200 -12.15 -5.46 7.78
C VAL A 200 -12.03 -4.07 7.17
N SER A 201 -11.76 -4.02 5.87
CA SER A 201 -11.79 -2.75 5.14
C SER A 201 -13.22 -2.35 4.81
N ILE A 202 -13.61 -1.14 5.23
CA ILE A 202 -14.91 -0.55 4.94
C ILE A 202 -14.75 0.70 4.09
N ILE A 203 -15.72 0.96 3.22
CA ILE A 203 -15.77 2.17 2.40
C ILE A 203 -17.13 2.86 2.53
N ASN A 204 -17.18 4.11 2.17
CA ASN A 204 -18.41 4.81 1.89
C ASN A 204 -18.40 5.29 0.44
N ALA A 205 -19.09 4.58 -0.42
CA ALA A 205 -19.30 4.91 -1.83
C ALA A 205 -20.83 4.98 -2.07
N PRO A 206 -21.46 6.18 -1.98
CA PRO A 206 -22.92 6.34 -2.07
C PRO A 206 -23.40 6.36 -3.53
N THR A 207 -22.78 5.60 -4.42
CA THR A 207 -23.12 5.52 -5.84
C THR A 207 -24.15 4.42 -6.09
N THR A 208 -24.97 4.56 -7.13
CA THR A 208 -26.09 3.64 -7.41
C THR A 208 -25.63 2.24 -7.79
N ASP A 209 -24.44 2.12 -8.40
CA ASP A 209 -23.83 0.85 -8.79
C ASP A 209 -23.21 0.09 -7.60
N LYS A 210 -23.11 0.73 -6.42
CA LYS A 210 -22.49 0.14 -5.22
C LYS A 210 -23.43 0.19 -4.01
N PRO A 211 -24.52 -0.59 -3.98
CA PRO A 211 -25.42 -0.68 -2.83
C PRO A 211 -24.67 -0.92 -1.51
N TYR A 212 -25.14 -0.30 -0.43
CA TYR A 212 -24.63 -0.55 0.93
C TYR A 212 -24.87 -2.00 1.37
N GLY A 213 -24.04 -2.49 2.28
CA GLY A 213 -24.11 -3.86 2.81
C GLY A 213 -23.59 -4.93 1.84
N LYS A 214 -22.95 -4.53 0.74
CA LYS A 214 -22.30 -5.42 -0.21
C LYS A 214 -20.78 -5.26 -0.17
N SER A 215 -20.07 -6.34 -0.52
CA SER A 215 -18.62 -6.34 -0.66
C SER A 215 -18.20 -6.09 -2.09
N TYR A 216 -17.13 -5.33 -2.26
CA TYR A 216 -16.56 -4.94 -3.55
C TYR A 216 -15.07 -5.22 -3.57
N THR A 217 -14.54 -5.49 -4.74
CA THR A 217 -13.10 -5.56 -5.02
C THR A 217 -12.74 -4.53 -6.10
N VAL A 218 -11.46 -4.31 -6.28
CA VAL A 218 -10.96 -3.46 -7.36
C VAL A 218 -10.27 -4.34 -8.40
N ASP A 219 -10.80 -4.33 -9.62
CA ASP A 219 -10.20 -5.06 -10.74
C ASP A 219 -8.80 -4.49 -11.04
N MET A 220 -7.88 -5.35 -11.41
CA MET A 220 -6.48 -4.98 -11.71
C MET A 220 -5.74 -4.27 -10.57
N LEU A 221 -6.09 -4.56 -9.32
CA LEU A 221 -5.37 -4.08 -8.14
C LEU A 221 -4.93 -5.27 -7.26
N GLY A 222 -3.63 -5.42 -7.09
CA GLY A 222 -3.02 -6.47 -6.27
C GLY A 222 -1.51 -6.30 -6.19
N ASN A 223 -0.87 -7.11 -5.36
CA ASN A 223 0.58 -7.21 -5.28
C ASN A 223 1.06 -8.66 -5.17
N VAL A 224 0.69 -9.39 -4.13
CA VAL A 224 1.14 -10.77 -3.92
C VAL A 224 0.23 -11.74 -4.67
N VAL A 225 0.80 -12.43 -5.64
CA VAL A 225 0.06 -13.43 -6.44
C VAL A 225 -0.45 -14.56 -5.55
N GLY A 226 -1.73 -14.89 -5.69
CA GLY A 226 -2.38 -15.97 -4.93
C GLY A 226 -2.76 -15.61 -3.49
N SER A 227 -2.51 -14.37 -3.05
CA SER A 227 -2.94 -13.92 -1.74
C SER A 227 -4.36 -13.32 -1.74
N ARG A 228 -4.76 -12.74 -0.59
CA ARG A 228 -6.11 -12.14 -0.44
C ARG A 228 -6.35 -11.02 -1.44
N PRO A 229 -7.52 -10.97 -2.11
CA PRO A 229 -7.88 -9.82 -2.94
C PRO A 229 -8.21 -8.62 -2.07
N VAL A 230 -8.01 -7.42 -2.60
CA VAL A 230 -8.52 -6.19 -1.99
C VAL A 230 -10.04 -6.28 -1.91
N ARG A 231 -10.60 -6.12 -0.71
CA ARG A 231 -12.04 -6.27 -0.48
C ARG A 231 -12.55 -5.22 0.50
N TYR A 232 -13.63 -4.56 0.11
CA TYR A 232 -14.30 -3.54 0.91
C TYR A 232 -15.75 -3.90 1.17
N LEU A 233 -16.24 -3.65 2.39
CA LEU A 233 -17.65 -3.59 2.69
C LEU A 233 -18.14 -2.14 2.55
N ASN A 234 -19.11 -1.87 1.70
CA ASN A 234 -19.70 -0.54 1.55
C ASN A 234 -20.75 -0.27 2.61
N VAL A 235 -20.57 0.82 3.36
CA VAL A 235 -21.46 1.18 4.48
C VAL A 235 -21.87 2.66 4.40
N PRO A 236 -23.02 3.04 5.02
CA PRO A 236 -23.36 4.45 5.21
C PRO A 236 -22.27 5.21 5.99
N MET A 237 -22.14 6.51 5.74
CA MET A 237 -21.09 7.33 6.37
C MET A 237 -21.20 7.34 7.90
N ASP A 238 -22.41 7.40 8.45
CA ASP A 238 -22.61 7.39 9.91
C ASP A 238 -22.12 6.09 10.53
N ARG A 239 -22.34 4.95 9.87
CA ARG A 239 -21.84 3.66 10.32
C ARG A 239 -20.30 3.60 10.24
N LEU A 240 -19.70 4.16 9.19
CA LEU A 240 -18.24 4.25 9.06
C LEU A 240 -17.64 5.07 10.21
N LYS A 241 -18.21 6.24 10.50
CA LYS A 241 -17.76 7.09 11.61
C LYS A 241 -17.92 6.41 12.97
N GLU A 242 -19.09 5.78 13.21
CA GLU A 242 -19.35 5.03 14.45
C GLU A 242 -18.30 3.96 14.72
N LEU A 243 -17.97 3.15 13.70
CA LEU A 243 -16.97 2.09 13.81
C LEU A 243 -15.56 2.65 14.05
N ALA A 244 -15.18 3.71 13.34
CA ALA A 244 -13.89 4.36 13.55
C ALA A 244 -13.77 4.95 14.97
N ILE A 245 -14.80 5.59 15.48
CA ILE A 245 -14.86 6.12 16.85
C ILE A 245 -14.76 4.99 17.87
N ALA A 246 -15.50 3.91 17.66
CA ALA A 246 -15.48 2.75 18.57
C ALA A 246 -14.09 2.11 18.65
N GLN A 247 -13.40 1.95 17.53
CA GLN A 247 -12.04 1.43 17.48
C GLN A 247 -11.04 2.35 18.21
N MET A 248 -11.10 3.65 17.99
CA MET A 248 -10.25 4.61 18.72
C MET A 248 -10.52 4.63 20.22
N LYS A 249 -11.79 4.52 20.64
CA LYS A 249 -12.17 4.37 22.06
C LYS A 249 -11.66 3.08 22.70
N ALA A 250 -11.50 2.02 21.90
CA ALA A 250 -10.89 0.76 22.36
C ALA A 250 -9.35 0.85 22.49
N GLY A 251 -8.75 2.00 22.17
CA GLY A 251 -7.30 2.23 22.23
C GLY A 251 -6.55 1.80 20.97
N GLU A 252 -7.28 1.51 19.87
CA GLU A 252 -6.68 1.13 18.60
C GLU A 252 -6.72 2.28 17.60
N THR A 253 -5.70 2.35 16.76
CA THR A 253 -5.65 3.31 15.66
C THR A 253 -6.47 2.85 14.48
N VAL A 254 -6.95 3.80 13.66
CA VAL A 254 -7.70 3.50 12.44
C VAL A 254 -6.89 3.90 11.20
N TRP A 255 -6.49 2.91 10.40
CA TRP A 255 -5.95 3.17 9.08
C TRP A 255 -7.07 3.63 8.15
N PHE A 256 -6.89 4.74 7.45
CA PHE A 256 -7.90 5.25 6.51
C PHE A 256 -7.27 5.94 5.32
N GLY A 257 -8.01 5.96 4.22
CA GLY A 257 -7.65 6.68 3.02
C GLY A 257 -8.75 7.67 2.63
N SER A 258 -8.35 8.82 2.11
CA SER A 258 -9.28 9.84 1.64
C SER A 258 -8.70 10.69 0.50
N ASP A 259 -9.54 11.48 -0.13
CA ASP A 259 -9.13 12.55 -1.02
C ASP A 259 -8.70 13.76 -0.18
N VAL A 260 -7.39 13.92 -0.02
CA VAL A 260 -6.80 14.93 0.87
C VAL A 260 -6.50 16.24 0.16
N GLY A 261 -6.17 16.18 -1.12
CA GLY A 261 -5.63 17.32 -1.86
C GLY A 261 -6.60 18.49 -1.97
N GLN A 262 -7.89 18.20 -2.09
CA GLN A 262 -8.94 19.19 -2.34
C GLN A 262 -9.45 19.88 -1.07
N VAL A 263 -9.26 19.26 0.10
CA VAL A 263 -9.87 19.69 1.36
C VAL A 263 -8.84 19.94 2.47
N SER A 264 -7.59 20.19 2.08
CA SER A 264 -6.47 20.33 3.02
C SER A 264 -5.91 21.74 3.06
N ASN A 265 -5.89 22.33 4.24
CA ASN A 265 -5.02 23.46 4.55
C ASN A 265 -3.82 22.99 5.38
N ARG A 266 -2.72 22.68 4.70
CA ARG A 266 -1.52 22.13 5.33
C ARG A 266 -0.86 23.07 6.32
N LYS A 267 -0.93 24.37 6.08
CA LYS A 267 -0.32 25.38 6.96
C LYS A 267 -1.06 25.45 8.30
N ALA A 268 -2.38 25.29 8.28
CA ALA A 268 -3.21 25.28 9.47
C ALA A 268 -3.35 23.87 10.09
N GLY A 269 -2.96 22.81 9.39
CA GLY A 269 -3.15 21.43 9.83
C GLY A 269 -4.63 20.99 9.79
N ILE A 270 -5.44 21.54 8.89
CA ILE A 270 -6.89 21.32 8.83
C ILE A 270 -7.26 20.54 7.57
N LEU A 271 -8.16 19.56 7.75
CA LEU A 271 -8.91 18.87 6.71
C LEU A 271 -10.40 19.15 6.93
N ALA A 272 -11.03 19.92 6.04
CA ALA A 272 -12.45 20.22 6.13
C ALA A 272 -13.04 20.50 4.75
N THR A 273 -14.31 20.23 4.57
CA THR A 273 -15.01 20.41 3.28
C THR A 273 -15.19 21.87 2.89
N ASP A 274 -15.08 22.79 3.83
CA ASP A 274 -15.25 24.23 3.71
C ASP A 274 -13.95 25.04 3.88
N VAL A 275 -12.80 24.39 3.66
CA VAL A 275 -11.46 25.03 3.74
C VAL A 275 -11.31 26.15 2.72
N TYR A 276 -11.96 26.04 1.56
CA TYR A 276 -11.93 27.03 0.49
C TYR A 276 -13.35 27.47 0.16
N ASP A 277 -13.61 28.77 0.25
CA ASP A 277 -14.87 29.40 -0.15
C ASP A 277 -14.77 29.86 -1.61
N PHE A 278 -15.09 28.95 -2.54
CA PHE A 278 -15.04 29.23 -3.97
C PHE A 278 -16.16 30.15 -4.42
N GLU A 279 -17.29 30.16 -3.73
CA GLU A 279 -18.41 31.06 -4.04
C GLU A 279 -18.03 32.51 -3.73
N ALA A 280 -17.57 32.80 -2.52
CA ALA A 280 -17.16 34.13 -2.14
C ALA A 280 -15.91 34.62 -2.90
N GLY A 281 -14.97 33.71 -3.23
CA GLY A 281 -13.70 34.06 -3.85
C GLY A 281 -13.73 34.17 -5.38
N MET A 282 -14.56 33.39 -6.05
CA MET A 282 -14.51 33.19 -7.51
C MET A 282 -15.89 33.18 -8.20
N ASP A 283 -16.98 33.31 -7.45
CA ASP A 283 -18.36 33.18 -7.97
C ASP A 283 -18.62 31.82 -8.65
N ILE A 284 -18.06 30.74 -8.07
CA ILE A 284 -18.18 29.37 -8.57
C ILE A 284 -18.99 28.53 -7.58
N HIS A 285 -20.11 27.96 -8.06
CA HIS A 285 -20.99 27.11 -7.24
C HIS A 285 -20.69 25.63 -7.48
N LEU A 286 -19.89 25.01 -6.60
CA LEU A 286 -19.55 23.58 -6.64
C LEU A 286 -20.57 22.79 -5.81
N THR A 287 -21.61 22.27 -6.46
CA THR A 287 -22.78 21.66 -5.80
C THR A 287 -22.83 20.14 -5.87
N GLN A 288 -21.81 19.48 -6.45
CA GLN A 288 -21.80 18.03 -6.52
C GLN A 288 -21.74 17.39 -5.13
N ASP A 289 -22.65 16.46 -4.89
CA ASP A 289 -22.57 15.58 -3.72
C ASP A 289 -21.45 14.52 -3.88
N LYS A 290 -21.24 13.71 -2.85
CA LYS A 290 -20.19 12.70 -2.85
C LYS A 290 -20.41 11.65 -3.95
N ALA A 291 -21.66 11.26 -4.24
CA ALA A 291 -21.97 10.30 -5.29
C ALA A 291 -21.57 10.85 -6.66
N GLY A 292 -22.02 12.08 -6.98
CA GLY A 292 -21.67 12.74 -8.23
C GLY A 292 -20.17 12.93 -8.40
N ARG A 293 -19.46 13.33 -7.34
CA ARG A 293 -17.99 13.49 -7.39
C ARG A 293 -17.26 12.18 -7.68
N LEU A 294 -17.75 11.04 -7.17
CA LEU A 294 -17.18 9.72 -7.45
C LEU A 294 -17.52 9.25 -8.87
N ASP A 295 -18.77 9.40 -9.32
CA ASP A 295 -19.23 8.94 -10.63
C ASP A 295 -18.58 9.73 -11.78
N TYR A 296 -18.29 11.01 -11.57
CA TYR A 296 -17.67 11.89 -12.56
C TYR A 296 -16.16 12.07 -12.38
N ALA A 297 -15.52 11.19 -11.59
CA ALA A 297 -14.06 11.17 -11.37
C ALA A 297 -13.48 12.46 -10.78
N GLU A 298 -14.29 13.26 -10.07
CA GLU A 298 -13.84 14.47 -9.36
C GLU A 298 -13.15 14.13 -8.04
N SER A 299 -13.50 13.00 -7.40
CA SER A 299 -12.91 12.56 -6.15
C SER A 299 -12.23 11.22 -6.30
N LEU A 300 -10.99 11.14 -5.84
CA LEU A 300 -10.18 9.93 -5.80
C LEU A 300 -9.44 9.85 -4.47
N MET A 301 -9.36 8.67 -3.87
CA MET A 301 -8.51 8.45 -2.71
C MET A 301 -7.05 8.68 -3.08
N THR A 302 -6.44 9.73 -2.52
CA THR A 302 -5.08 10.17 -2.88
C THR A 302 -4.05 9.94 -1.79
N HIS A 303 -4.49 9.68 -0.54
CA HIS A 303 -3.57 9.53 0.58
C HIS A 303 -4.14 8.65 1.68
N ALA A 304 -3.28 7.81 2.27
CA ALA A 304 -3.62 7.02 3.45
C ALA A 304 -2.93 7.59 4.70
N MET A 305 -3.64 7.53 5.80
CA MET A 305 -3.26 8.12 7.09
C MET A 305 -3.73 7.23 8.24
N VAL A 306 -3.44 7.65 9.47
CA VAL A 306 -3.89 6.98 10.68
C VAL A 306 -4.64 7.97 11.57
N LEU A 307 -5.85 7.61 11.98
CA LEU A 307 -6.54 8.30 13.08
C LEU A 307 -6.05 7.72 14.40
N THR A 308 -5.62 8.58 15.31
CA THR A 308 -5.02 8.21 16.59
C THR A 308 -5.84 8.66 17.80
N GLY A 309 -6.88 9.42 17.57
CA GLY A 309 -7.77 9.90 18.64
C GLY A 309 -8.99 10.62 18.09
N VAL A 310 -9.97 10.84 18.96
CA VAL A 310 -11.22 11.53 18.66
C VAL A 310 -11.61 12.41 19.85
N ASP A 311 -12.09 13.61 19.54
CA ASP A 311 -12.77 14.51 20.46
C ASP A 311 -14.29 14.45 20.16
N LEU A 312 -15.13 14.23 21.22
CA LEU A 312 -16.57 13.94 21.10
C LEU A 312 -17.41 14.97 21.83
#